data_089aecb9a3d96e2ec65e4dba7392c5d4
#
_entry.id   089aecb9a3d96e2ec65e4dba7392c5d4
#
_cell.length_a   1.000
_cell.length_b   1.000
_cell.length_c   1.000
_cell.angle_alpha   90.00
_cell.angle_beta   90.00
_cell.angle_gamma   90.00
#
_symmetry.space_group_name_H-M   'P 1'
#
loop_
_entity.id
_entity.type
_entity.pdbx_description
1 polymer ?
#
loop_
_entity_poly.entity_id
_entity_poly.type
_entity_poly.pdbx_seq_one_letter_code
_entity_poly.pdbx_strand_id
1 'polypeptide(L)'
;MLDDDASSAHPHNFEEVYTPVASNEQRGKEALSNLERELGSRDRKEKSRPWSVAALSAAAIALIGGGIYFAANQGEDDNLAAEDTSAESEAEQTNEEAEEFDASTFEPIATKREKALPETVKCEYKAEEGTELRAGTPPTDNVSTEGTVTVELDTNQGPIGMELDRAASPCTVNAIEYLASEKYFDDTVCHRLTTSDGLKVLQCGDPDGTGAGGPGFQFANELPTDEALNGIDTEGMDLPEDIDEESKQQTLQMMLQNQPGRYDRGTIAMANAGVDTNGSQFFLNYGDSVLPPLYTYFGQIDDAGLETLDKIAEKGVEGGETDGAPAEEVRIKSAKVQ
;
A
#
# COMPACT_ATOMS: atom_id res chain seq x y z
N MET A 1 41.51 77.03 23.10
CA MET A 1 41.15 77.60 21.79
C MET A 1 40.41 76.60 21.08
N LEU A 2 39.09 76.71 21.19
CA LEU A 2 38.10 77.07 20.12
C LEU A 2 37.93 75.92 19.18
N ASP A 3 36.72 75.43 18.73
CA ASP A 3 35.33 75.78 19.01
C ASP A 3 34.52 74.64 18.44
N ASP A 4 33.39 74.44 19.05
CA ASP A 4 32.12 73.96 18.60
C ASP A 4 31.89 73.80 17.08
N ASP A 5 31.26 72.72 16.65
CA ASP A 5 29.93 72.90 16.02
C ASP A 5 29.10 71.61 16.04
N ALA A 6 27.89 71.79 16.48
CA ALA A 6 26.86 70.82 16.54
C ALA A 6 26.12 70.72 15.21
N SER A 7 25.88 69.52 14.73
CA SER A 7 24.82 69.29 13.72
C SER A 7 23.96 68.13 14.06
N SER A 8 22.72 68.43 14.34
CA SER A 8 21.60 67.57 14.64
C SER A 8 21.28 66.60 13.48
N ALA A 9 21.19 65.33 13.75
CA ALA A 9 20.51 64.38 12.89
C ALA A 9 19.40 63.66 13.69
N HIS A 10 18.21 63.81 13.22
CA HIS A 10 17.00 63.19 13.75
C HIS A 10 17.08 61.65 13.70
N PRO A 11 16.53 60.93 14.69
CA PRO A 11 16.36 59.50 14.59
C PRO A 11 15.09 59.19 13.81
N HIS A 12 15.21 58.47 12.70
CA HIS A 12 14.09 57.80 12.05
C HIS A 12 13.68 56.63 12.91
N ASN A 13 12.50 56.71 13.53
CA ASN A 13 11.76 55.60 14.12
C ASN A 13 11.33 54.63 12.98
N PHE A 14 12.00 53.48 12.90
CA PHE A 14 11.42 52.30 12.24
C PHE A 14 10.59 51.54 13.29
N GLU A 15 9.29 51.74 13.28
CA GLU A 15 8.36 50.81 13.92
C GLU A 15 8.34 49.51 13.10
N GLU A 16 9.12 48.52 13.54
CA GLU A 16 8.93 47.12 13.08
C GLU A 16 7.57 46.65 13.58
N VAL A 17 6.64 46.50 12.66
CA VAL A 17 5.35 45.84 12.90
C VAL A 17 5.62 44.32 13.10
N TYR A 18 5.86 43.93 14.33
CA TYR A 18 5.91 42.53 14.73
C TYR A 18 4.51 41.93 14.63
N THR A 19 4.21 41.22 13.56
CA THR A 19 3.06 40.32 13.52
C THR A 19 3.42 39.09 14.36
N PRO A 20 2.68 38.81 15.45
CA PRO A 20 3.00 37.66 16.29
C PRO A 20 2.71 36.39 15.49
N VAL A 21 3.75 35.56 15.28
CA VAL A 21 3.59 34.20 14.72
C VAL A 21 2.79 33.40 15.72
N ALA A 22 1.63 32.91 15.28
CA ALA A 22 0.75 32.08 16.12
C ALA A 22 1.54 30.89 16.71
N SER A 23 1.41 30.70 18.03
CA SER A 23 2.11 29.62 18.73
C SER A 23 1.65 28.25 18.20
N ASN A 24 2.49 27.22 18.33
CA ASN A 24 2.14 25.85 17.93
C ASN A 24 0.86 25.35 18.60
N GLU A 25 0.60 25.79 19.82
CA GLU A 25 -0.64 25.50 20.56
C GLU A 25 -1.90 26.15 19.92
N GLN A 26 -1.77 27.38 19.38
CA GLN A 26 -2.86 28.05 18.68
C GLN A 26 -3.15 27.36 17.33
N ARG A 27 -2.12 26.98 16.58
CA ARG A 27 -2.25 26.21 15.34
C ARG A 27 -2.88 24.83 15.56
N GLY A 28 -2.49 24.14 16.65
CA GLY A 28 -3.09 22.88 17.04
C GLY A 28 -4.59 22.99 17.38
N LYS A 29 -4.99 24.03 18.13
CA LYS A 29 -6.40 24.28 18.45
C LYS A 29 -7.24 24.68 17.23
N GLU A 30 -6.66 25.42 16.29
CA GLU A 30 -7.33 25.77 15.02
C GLU A 30 -7.51 24.54 14.13
N ALA A 31 -6.51 23.66 14.04
CA ALA A 31 -6.60 22.40 13.30
C ALA A 31 -7.68 21.47 13.89
N LEU A 32 -7.72 21.34 15.23
CA LEU A 32 -8.75 20.55 15.92
C LEU A 32 -10.16 21.09 15.67
N SER A 33 -10.34 22.42 15.77
CA SER A 33 -11.65 23.04 15.53
C SER A 33 -12.13 22.94 14.09
N ASN A 34 -11.21 22.89 13.14
CA ASN A 34 -11.52 22.67 11.71
C ASN A 34 -11.95 21.21 11.49
N LEU A 35 -11.26 20.26 12.10
CA LEU A 35 -11.61 18.84 12.06
C LEU A 35 -12.99 18.56 12.66
N GLU A 36 -13.29 19.13 13.83
CA GLU A 36 -14.61 19.01 14.47
C GLU A 36 -15.73 19.61 13.59
N ARG A 37 -15.44 20.70 12.89
CA ARG A 37 -16.40 21.34 11.97
C ARG A 37 -16.66 20.50 10.73
N GLU A 38 -15.62 19.84 10.17
CA GLU A 38 -15.76 18.89 9.06
C GLU A 38 -16.53 17.64 9.45
N LEU A 39 -16.21 17.04 10.59
CA LEU A 39 -16.94 15.87 11.14
C LEU A 39 -18.42 16.22 11.40
N GLY A 40 -18.71 17.38 12.01
CA GLY A 40 -20.08 17.85 12.22
C GLY A 40 -20.85 18.19 10.95
N SER A 41 -20.17 18.47 9.82
CA SER A 41 -20.81 18.68 8.52
C SER A 41 -21.17 17.38 7.81
N ARG A 42 -20.38 16.30 8.04
CA ARG A 42 -20.66 14.95 7.55
C ARG A 42 -21.86 14.33 8.26
N ASP A 43 -21.93 14.45 9.58
CA ASP A 43 -23.06 13.94 10.40
C ASP A 43 -24.41 14.55 10.00
N ARG A 44 -24.44 15.81 9.52
CA ARG A 44 -25.69 16.45 9.05
C ARG A 44 -26.14 15.96 7.67
N LYS A 45 -25.21 15.49 6.82
CA LYS A 45 -25.54 14.94 5.49
C LYS A 45 -26.03 13.49 5.59
N GLU A 46 -25.59 12.71 6.57
CA GLU A 46 -26.04 11.34 6.79
C GLU A 46 -27.47 11.23 7.32
N LYS A 47 -27.92 12.18 8.16
CA LYS A 47 -29.28 12.15 8.73
C LYS A 47 -30.42 12.42 7.75
N SER A 48 -30.13 12.75 6.49
CA SER A 48 -31.12 13.04 5.45
C SER A 48 -31.34 11.96 4.39
N ARG A 49 -30.77 10.75 4.55
CA ARG A 49 -31.01 9.63 3.63
C ARG A 49 -31.45 8.38 4.40
N PRO A 50 -32.65 7.82 4.09
CA PRO A 50 -33.04 6.52 4.62
C PRO A 50 -32.45 5.40 3.75
N TRP A 51 -31.82 4.43 4.42
CA TRP A 51 -31.49 3.07 3.96
C TRP A 51 -30.53 2.86 2.78
N SER A 52 -29.29 2.54 3.11
CA SER A 52 -28.61 1.32 2.62
C SER A 52 -27.29 1.15 3.38
N VAL A 53 -27.25 0.13 4.21
CA VAL A 53 -26.05 -0.36 4.91
C VAL A 53 -25.31 -1.23 3.91
N ALA A 54 -24.28 -0.71 3.26
CA ALA A 54 -23.19 -1.45 2.58
C ALA A 54 -22.26 -0.44 1.89
N ALA A 55 -21.35 0.20 2.58
CA ALA A 55 -20.17 0.88 1.98
C ALA A 55 -19.25 1.44 3.08
N LEU A 56 -18.55 0.60 3.82
CA LEU A 56 -17.48 1.06 4.72
C LEU A 56 -16.14 0.31 4.58
N SER A 57 -15.99 -0.55 3.58
CA SER A 57 -14.73 -1.27 3.35
C SER A 57 -13.93 -0.84 2.11
N ALA A 58 -14.49 0.01 1.25
CA ALA A 58 -13.83 0.39 -0.01
C ALA A 58 -12.89 1.61 0.09
N ALA A 59 -12.86 2.30 1.21
CA ALA A 59 -12.12 3.57 1.32
C ALA A 59 -10.65 3.43 1.73
N ALA A 60 -10.24 2.29 2.30
CA ALA A 60 -8.86 2.14 2.78
C ALA A 60 -7.86 1.74 1.67
N ILE A 61 -8.32 1.12 0.59
CA ILE A 61 -7.44 0.65 -0.51
C ILE A 61 -7.15 1.78 -1.52
N ALA A 62 -8.05 2.77 -1.63
CA ALA A 62 -7.86 3.91 -2.54
C ALA A 62 -6.79 4.93 -2.08
N LEU A 63 -6.33 4.87 -0.82
CA LEU A 63 -5.35 5.83 -0.30
C LEU A 63 -3.90 5.43 -0.57
N ILE A 64 -3.61 4.17 -0.88
CA ILE A 64 -2.24 3.68 -1.10
C ILE A 64 -1.78 3.90 -2.55
N GLY A 65 -2.70 3.81 -3.53
CA GLY A 65 -2.41 4.17 -4.93
C GLY A 65 -2.49 5.67 -5.23
N GLY A 66 -3.27 6.43 -4.43
CA GLY A 66 -3.50 7.87 -4.65
C GLY A 66 -2.36 8.79 -4.20
N GLY A 67 -1.49 8.33 -3.28
CA GLY A 67 -0.42 9.16 -2.73
C GLY A 67 0.69 9.47 -3.74
N ILE A 68 1.01 8.54 -4.62
CA ILE A 68 2.05 8.74 -5.66
C ILE A 68 1.48 9.49 -6.87
N TYR A 69 0.19 9.26 -7.19
CA TYR A 69 -0.49 9.96 -8.30
C TYR A 69 -0.74 11.44 -8.00
N PHE A 70 -0.94 11.81 -6.72
CA PHE A 70 -1.23 13.21 -6.35
C PHE A 70 -0.01 14.13 -6.40
N ALA A 71 1.20 13.59 -6.30
CA ALA A 71 2.43 14.39 -6.41
C ALA A 71 2.80 14.71 -7.88
N ALA A 72 2.30 13.92 -8.84
CA ALA A 72 2.61 14.09 -10.26
C ALA A 72 1.58 14.93 -11.04
N ASN A 73 0.41 15.24 -10.47
CA ASN A 73 -0.69 15.86 -11.23
C ASN A 73 -1.34 17.07 -10.52
N GLN A 74 -0.54 18.01 -10.01
CA GLN A 74 -1.01 19.36 -9.64
C GLN A 74 -0.88 20.31 -10.83
N GLY A 75 -1.83 20.24 -11.75
CA GLY A 75 -2.00 21.17 -12.86
C GLY A 75 -3.47 21.31 -13.21
N GLU A 76 -4.07 22.38 -12.68
CA GLU A 76 -5.19 23.13 -13.23
C GLU A 76 -6.50 22.47 -13.65
N ASP A 77 -7.59 22.93 -12.98
CA ASP A 77 -8.79 23.41 -13.69
C ASP A 77 -9.63 24.33 -12.79
N ASP A 78 -9.49 25.62 -12.99
CA ASP A 78 -10.51 26.60 -12.60
C ASP A 78 -10.95 27.38 -13.85
N ASN A 79 -12.15 27.05 -14.31
CA ASN A 79 -12.81 27.70 -15.43
C ASN A 79 -13.66 28.87 -14.90
N LEU A 80 -13.23 30.10 -15.12
CA LEU A 80 -14.09 31.28 -15.07
C LEU A 80 -13.87 32.14 -16.31
N ALA A 81 -14.98 32.54 -16.87
CA ALA A 81 -15.20 33.15 -18.17
C ALA A 81 -14.47 34.48 -18.43
N ALA A 82 -14.02 34.59 -19.68
CA ALA A 82 -13.93 35.70 -20.60
C ALA A 82 -13.70 37.16 -20.10
N GLU A 83 -12.57 37.73 -20.54
CA GLU A 83 -12.59 38.96 -21.34
C GLU A 83 -11.25 39.11 -22.11
N ASP A 84 -11.43 39.54 -23.34
CA ASP A 84 -10.48 39.69 -24.44
C ASP A 84 -9.42 40.76 -24.16
N THR A 85 -8.12 40.42 -24.20
CA THR A 85 -7.08 41.37 -24.62
C THR A 85 -5.86 40.61 -25.15
N SER A 86 -5.67 40.71 -26.45
CA SER A 86 -4.49 40.24 -27.18
C SER A 86 -3.20 40.89 -26.70
N ALA A 87 -2.28 40.07 -26.17
CA ALA A 87 -0.87 40.40 -26.14
C ALA A 87 -0.09 39.08 -26.42
N GLU A 88 0.55 39.04 -27.60
CA GLU A 88 1.51 38.01 -27.94
C GLU A 88 2.66 38.04 -26.93
N SER A 89 2.81 36.99 -26.14
CA SER A 89 4.03 36.65 -25.46
C SER A 89 4.40 35.22 -25.89
N GLU A 90 5.52 35.11 -26.56
CA GLU A 90 6.17 33.83 -26.89
C GLU A 90 6.40 33.07 -25.58
N ALA A 91 5.56 32.07 -25.29
CA ALA A 91 5.81 31.11 -24.24
C ALA A 91 6.81 30.09 -24.80
N GLU A 92 8.06 30.14 -24.33
CA GLU A 92 8.98 29.02 -24.42
C GLU A 92 8.29 27.81 -23.76
N GLN A 93 7.81 26.89 -24.58
CA GLN A 93 7.43 25.56 -24.12
C GLN A 93 8.72 24.86 -23.71
N THR A 94 9.06 24.91 -22.43
CA THR A 94 9.98 23.95 -21.84
C THR A 94 9.31 22.60 -21.94
N ASN A 95 9.77 21.81 -22.91
CA ASN A 95 9.42 20.41 -23.04
C ASN A 95 10.13 19.70 -21.88
N GLU A 96 9.53 19.67 -20.70
CA GLU A 96 9.91 18.76 -19.63
C GLU A 96 9.55 17.36 -20.18
N GLU A 97 10.54 16.65 -20.70
CA GLU A 97 10.43 15.21 -20.95
C GLU A 97 10.09 14.61 -19.59
N ALA A 98 8.88 14.04 -19.47
CA ALA A 98 8.49 13.30 -18.28
C ALA A 98 9.54 12.20 -18.09
N GLU A 99 10.31 12.26 -17.00
CA GLU A 99 11.30 11.24 -16.66
C GLU A 99 10.56 9.90 -16.57
N GLU A 100 10.95 8.97 -17.42
CA GLU A 100 10.41 7.61 -17.44
C GLU A 100 10.70 6.97 -16.08
N PHE A 101 9.67 6.45 -15.40
CA PHE A 101 9.82 5.81 -14.10
C PHE A 101 10.70 4.57 -14.21
N ASP A 102 11.82 4.56 -13.49
CA ASP A 102 12.78 3.46 -13.48
C ASP A 102 12.76 2.72 -12.12
N ALA A 103 12.06 1.58 -12.07
CA ALA A 103 12.00 0.73 -10.89
C ALA A 103 13.38 0.22 -10.44
N SER A 104 14.37 0.14 -11.35
CA SER A 104 15.72 -0.36 -11.03
C SER A 104 16.51 0.55 -10.09
N THR A 105 16.08 1.79 -9.91
CA THR A 105 16.67 2.75 -8.96
C THR A 105 16.35 2.43 -7.50
N PHE A 106 15.37 1.55 -7.26
CA PHE A 106 14.98 1.12 -5.92
C PHE A 106 15.66 -0.19 -5.54
N GLU A 107 16.11 -0.30 -4.29
CA GLU A 107 16.67 -1.55 -3.78
C GLU A 107 15.62 -2.66 -3.75
N PRO A 108 15.96 -3.89 -4.15
CA PRO A 108 15.04 -5.02 -4.04
C PRO A 108 14.72 -5.31 -2.57
N ILE A 109 13.48 -5.75 -2.31
CA ILE A 109 13.12 -6.25 -0.98
C ILE A 109 13.96 -7.49 -0.63
N ALA A 110 14.16 -7.72 0.66
CA ALA A 110 14.72 -8.99 1.12
C ALA A 110 13.74 -10.14 0.79
N THR A 111 14.23 -11.19 0.13
CA THR A 111 13.48 -12.42 -0.14
C THR A 111 14.01 -13.60 0.68
N LYS A 112 15.04 -13.36 1.48
CA LYS A 112 15.65 -14.36 2.39
C LYS A 112 15.91 -13.70 3.73
N ARG A 113 15.62 -14.46 4.79
CA ARG A 113 15.90 -14.02 6.16
C ARG A 113 17.40 -13.97 6.41
N GLU A 114 17.85 -12.95 7.15
CA GLU A 114 19.24 -12.86 7.64
C GLU A 114 19.56 -14.00 8.62
N LYS A 115 18.57 -14.40 9.43
CA LYS A 115 18.68 -15.50 10.39
C LYS A 115 17.61 -16.54 10.10
N ALA A 116 18.05 -17.80 9.97
CA ALA A 116 17.14 -18.92 9.84
C ALA A 116 16.19 -19.01 11.05
N LEU A 117 14.93 -19.32 10.78
CA LEU A 117 13.96 -19.64 11.81
C LEU A 117 14.25 -21.02 12.42
N PRO A 118 13.69 -21.35 13.60
CA PRO A 118 13.68 -22.73 14.10
C PRO A 118 13.02 -23.67 13.07
N GLU A 119 13.31 -24.99 13.10
CA GLU A 119 12.74 -25.98 12.17
C GLU A 119 11.20 -25.93 12.06
N THR A 120 10.55 -25.52 13.15
CA THR A 120 9.11 -25.29 13.18
C THR A 120 8.77 -24.04 13.97
N VAL A 121 7.68 -23.39 13.60
CA VAL A 121 7.12 -22.23 14.32
C VAL A 121 5.66 -22.47 14.71
N LYS A 122 5.17 -21.63 15.61
CA LYS A 122 3.76 -21.53 15.93
C LYS A 122 3.17 -20.32 15.21
N CYS A 123 2.09 -20.54 14.47
CA CYS A 123 1.35 -19.50 13.77
C CYS A 123 0.09 -19.10 14.54
N GLU A 124 -0.33 -17.85 14.38
CA GLU A 124 -1.59 -17.34 14.92
C GLU A 124 -2.48 -16.85 13.79
N TYR A 125 -3.72 -17.36 13.75
CA TYR A 125 -4.74 -16.92 12.82
C TYR A 125 -5.92 -16.42 13.64
N LYS A 126 -6.11 -15.10 13.67
CA LYS A 126 -7.13 -14.43 14.48
C LYS A 126 -8.43 -14.35 13.70
N ALA A 127 -9.52 -14.91 14.21
CA ALA A 127 -10.82 -14.78 13.60
C ALA A 127 -11.25 -13.31 13.55
N GLU A 128 -11.81 -12.88 12.42
CA GLU A 128 -12.39 -11.55 12.26
C GLU A 128 -13.77 -11.51 12.89
N GLU A 129 -14.00 -10.51 13.76
CA GLU A 129 -15.30 -10.35 14.41
C GLU A 129 -16.41 -10.07 13.41
N GLY A 130 -17.47 -10.88 13.47
CA GLY A 130 -18.64 -10.74 12.59
C GLY A 130 -18.48 -11.30 11.17
N THR A 131 -17.35 -11.94 10.89
CA THR A 131 -17.07 -12.58 9.60
C THR A 131 -17.12 -14.11 9.74
N GLU A 132 -17.72 -14.79 8.76
CA GLU A 132 -17.78 -16.26 8.73
C GLU A 132 -16.43 -16.83 8.30
N LEU A 133 -15.96 -17.88 9.00
CA LEU A 133 -14.81 -18.67 8.57
C LEU A 133 -15.19 -19.54 7.38
N ARG A 134 -14.77 -19.15 6.16
CA ARG A 134 -15.20 -19.80 4.92
C ARG A 134 -14.54 -21.15 4.65
N ALA A 135 -13.32 -21.38 5.18
CA ALA A 135 -12.59 -22.62 5.00
C ALA A 135 -12.09 -23.19 6.34
N GLY A 136 -12.50 -22.65 7.47
CA GLY A 136 -11.95 -22.97 8.78
C GLY A 136 -10.62 -22.24 9.05
N THR A 137 -9.81 -22.75 9.99
CA THR A 137 -8.55 -22.12 10.41
C THR A 137 -7.37 -23.06 10.09
N PRO A 138 -6.26 -22.55 9.52
CA PRO A 138 -5.06 -23.35 9.27
C PRO A 138 -4.47 -23.95 10.56
N PRO A 139 -3.70 -25.05 10.47
CA PRO A 139 -2.94 -25.58 11.60
C PRO A 139 -2.03 -24.51 12.20
N THR A 140 -1.94 -24.46 13.53
CA THR A 140 -1.19 -23.41 14.24
C THR A 140 0.14 -23.90 14.81
N ASP A 141 0.25 -25.18 15.16
CA ASP A 141 1.42 -25.73 15.85
C ASP A 141 2.32 -26.55 14.92
N ASN A 142 3.62 -26.49 15.15
CA ASN A 142 4.64 -27.22 14.40
C ASN A 142 4.64 -26.94 12.89
N VAL A 143 4.39 -25.70 12.50
CA VAL A 143 4.44 -25.28 11.10
C VAL A 143 5.89 -25.29 10.62
N SER A 144 6.18 -26.03 9.53
CA SER A 144 7.53 -26.17 8.98
C SER A 144 8.03 -24.86 8.42
N THR A 145 9.30 -24.56 8.67
CA THR A 145 10.03 -23.41 8.12
C THR A 145 11.00 -23.84 7.02
N GLU A 146 10.95 -25.09 6.57
CA GLU A 146 11.90 -25.63 5.61
C GLU A 146 11.22 -26.03 4.29
N GLY A 147 11.99 -25.86 3.22
CA GLY A 147 11.58 -26.27 1.88
C GLY A 147 10.57 -25.34 1.23
N THR A 148 10.09 -25.77 0.08
CA THR A 148 9.08 -25.07 -0.73
C THR A 148 7.86 -25.98 -0.91
N VAL A 149 6.73 -25.38 -1.25
CA VAL A 149 5.52 -26.08 -1.71
C VAL A 149 5.01 -25.39 -2.95
N THR A 150 4.58 -26.17 -3.94
CA THR A 150 3.98 -25.61 -5.15
C THR A 150 2.46 -25.58 -5.01
N VAL A 151 1.86 -24.43 -5.26
CA VAL A 151 0.42 -24.31 -5.47
C VAL A 151 0.19 -23.91 -6.92
N GLU A 152 -0.44 -24.81 -7.68
CA GLU A 152 -0.77 -24.59 -9.09
C GLU A 152 -2.19 -24.04 -9.21
N LEU A 153 -2.33 -22.86 -9.81
CA LEU A 153 -3.60 -22.25 -10.18
C LEU A 153 -3.92 -22.60 -11.63
N ASP A 154 -4.95 -23.43 -11.86
CA ASP A 154 -5.53 -23.65 -13.20
C ASP A 154 -6.50 -22.50 -13.51
N THR A 155 -6.08 -21.56 -14.34
CA THR A 155 -6.91 -20.43 -14.71
C THR A 155 -7.53 -20.60 -16.12
N ASN A 156 -8.54 -19.79 -16.43
CA ASN A 156 -9.09 -19.73 -17.78
C ASN A 156 -8.14 -19.09 -18.81
N GLN A 157 -7.06 -18.44 -18.35
CA GLN A 157 -6.05 -17.78 -19.20
C GLN A 157 -4.77 -18.63 -19.36
N GLY A 158 -4.59 -19.67 -18.54
CA GLY A 158 -3.42 -20.56 -18.50
C GLY A 158 -3.05 -20.94 -17.08
N PRO A 159 -2.09 -21.85 -16.89
CA PRO A 159 -1.62 -22.23 -15.56
C PRO A 159 -0.73 -21.13 -14.97
N ILE A 160 -0.74 -21.02 -13.64
CA ILE A 160 0.17 -20.18 -12.86
C ILE A 160 0.70 -21.03 -11.70
N GLY A 161 1.96 -21.43 -11.74
CA GLY A 161 2.62 -22.13 -10.65
C GLY A 161 3.19 -21.13 -9.65
N MET A 162 2.86 -21.32 -8.37
CA MET A 162 3.37 -20.57 -7.26
C MET A 162 4.30 -21.46 -6.43
N GLU A 163 5.61 -21.20 -6.44
CA GLU A 163 6.59 -21.86 -5.57
C GLU A 163 6.70 -21.07 -4.26
N LEU A 164 6.08 -21.59 -3.20
CA LEU A 164 5.96 -20.91 -1.92
C LEU A 164 7.13 -21.26 -1.00
N ASP A 165 7.78 -20.25 -0.40
CA ASP A 165 8.99 -20.38 0.41
C ASP A 165 8.68 -20.37 1.91
N ARG A 166 8.71 -21.56 2.54
CA ARG A 166 8.50 -21.71 3.98
C ARG A 166 9.60 -21.06 4.83
N ALA A 167 10.82 -20.92 4.29
CA ALA A 167 11.91 -20.30 5.04
C ALA A 167 11.73 -18.77 5.13
N ALA A 168 11.10 -18.18 4.13
CA ALA A 168 10.78 -16.76 4.14
C ALA A 168 9.58 -16.44 5.04
N SER A 169 8.45 -17.11 4.82
CA SER A 169 7.18 -16.76 5.44
C SER A 169 6.33 -17.99 5.75
N PRO A 170 6.71 -18.78 6.78
CA PRO A 170 6.10 -20.06 7.05
C PRO A 170 4.61 -20.01 7.38
N CYS A 171 4.15 -19.01 8.14
CA CYS A 171 2.75 -18.91 8.51
C CYS A 171 1.88 -18.49 7.32
N THR A 172 2.41 -17.65 6.45
CA THR A 172 1.76 -17.24 5.20
C THR A 172 1.65 -18.44 4.25
N VAL A 173 2.74 -19.18 4.05
CA VAL A 173 2.75 -20.39 3.20
C VAL A 173 1.77 -21.41 3.73
N ASN A 174 1.76 -21.67 5.05
CA ASN A 174 0.83 -22.58 5.70
C ASN A 174 -0.65 -22.16 5.50
N ALA A 175 -0.94 -20.86 5.57
CA ALA A 175 -2.29 -20.35 5.31
C ALA A 175 -2.73 -20.57 3.86
N ILE A 176 -1.88 -20.23 2.88
CA ILE A 176 -2.21 -20.36 1.45
C ILE A 176 -2.29 -21.84 1.05
N GLU A 177 -1.39 -22.69 1.52
CA GLU A 177 -1.43 -24.15 1.32
C GLU A 177 -2.72 -24.76 1.87
N TYR A 178 -3.11 -24.38 3.09
CA TYR A 178 -4.36 -24.81 3.71
C TYR A 178 -5.58 -24.37 2.89
N LEU A 179 -5.68 -23.08 2.55
CA LEU A 179 -6.80 -22.54 1.77
C LEU A 179 -6.91 -23.21 0.38
N ALA A 180 -5.78 -23.48 -0.29
CA ALA A 180 -5.76 -24.21 -1.55
C ALA A 180 -6.26 -25.66 -1.37
N SER A 181 -5.85 -26.35 -0.28
CA SER A 181 -6.28 -27.71 0.05
C SER A 181 -7.78 -27.80 0.34
N GLU A 182 -8.35 -26.77 0.97
CA GLU A 182 -9.80 -26.63 1.24
C GLU A 182 -10.59 -26.09 0.03
N LYS A 183 -9.94 -25.94 -1.14
CA LYS A 183 -10.54 -25.42 -2.38
C LYS A 183 -11.13 -24.00 -2.27
N TYR A 184 -10.58 -23.22 -1.35
CA TYR A 184 -11.04 -21.86 -1.10
C TYR A 184 -10.89 -20.95 -2.34
N PHE A 185 -9.85 -21.17 -3.14
CA PHE A 185 -9.59 -20.41 -4.36
C PHE A 185 -10.32 -20.94 -5.60
N ASP A 186 -11.00 -22.10 -5.51
CA ASP A 186 -11.71 -22.69 -6.65
C ASP A 186 -12.87 -21.79 -7.08
N ASP A 187 -12.97 -21.56 -8.40
CA ASP A 187 -13.99 -20.74 -9.06
C ASP A 187 -14.01 -19.25 -8.63
N THR A 188 -12.89 -18.75 -8.10
CA THR A 188 -12.71 -17.32 -7.75
C THR A 188 -12.10 -16.53 -8.90
N VAL A 189 -12.20 -15.18 -8.84
CA VAL A 189 -11.62 -14.29 -9.87
C VAL A 189 -10.45 -13.49 -9.31
N CYS A 190 -9.47 -13.21 -10.16
CA CYS A 190 -8.46 -12.19 -9.89
C CYS A 190 -9.07 -10.84 -10.26
N HIS A 191 -9.44 -10.08 -9.27
CA HIS A 191 -10.33 -8.92 -9.38
C HIS A 191 -9.63 -7.62 -9.77
N ARG A 192 -8.29 -7.55 -9.70
CA ARG A 192 -7.53 -6.33 -9.98
C ARG A 192 -6.26 -6.63 -10.77
N LEU A 193 -6.05 -5.85 -11.82
CA LEU A 193 -4.81 -5.78 -12.60
C LEU A 193 -4.31 -4.33 -12.56
N THR A 194 -3.00 -4.15 -12.37
CA THR A 194 -2.37 -2.83 -12.51
C THR A 194 -1.29 -2.88 -13.58
N THR A 195 -1.20 -1.83 -14.40
CA THR A 195 -0.30 -1.75 -15.56
C THR A 195 0.57 -0.49 -15.56
N SER A 196 0.58 0.26 -14.46
CA SER A 196 1.44 1.43 -14.31
C SER A 196 2.91 1.04 -14.16
N ASP A 197 3.83 1.91 -14.54
CA ASP A 197 5.28 1.61 -14.51
C ASP A 197 5.81 1.30 -13.11
N GLY A 198 5.20 1.86 -12.07
CA GLY A 198 5.59 1.61 -10.68
C GLY A 198 4.83 0.47 -9.99
N LEU A 199 3.83 -0.14 -10.65
CA LEU A 199 3.03 -1.21 -10.06
C LEU A 199 2.46 -2.12 -11.14
N LYS A 200 3.01 -3.32 -11.28
CA LYS A 200 2.67 -4.33 -12.31
C LYS A 200 2.26 -5.64 -11.66
N VAL A 201 1.02 -5.70 -11.18
CA VAL A 201 0.51 -6.85 -10.41
C VAL A 201 -0.85 -7.33 -10.90
N LEU A 202 -1.08 -8.64 -10.72
CA LEU A 202 -2.41 -9.26 -10.75
C LEU A 202 -2.77 -9.68 -9.33
N GLN A 203 -3.87 -9.16 -8.78
CA GLN A 203 -4.34 -9.45 -7.42
C GLN A 203 -5.50 -10.44 -7.46
N CYS A 204 -5.37 -11.49 -6.63
CA CYS A 204 -6.30 -12.63 -6.54
C CYS A 204 -6.61 -12.95 -5.07
N GLY A 205 -7.39 -13.99 -4.83
CA GLY A 205 -7.59 -14.57 -3.51
C GLY A 205 -8.78 -14.02 -2.71
N ASP A 206 -9.55 -13.11 -3.30
CA ASP A 206 -10.86 -12.72 -2.76
C ASP A 206 -11.94 -13.67 -3.28
N PRO A 207 -12.66 -14.41 -2.41
CA PRO A 207 -13.70 -15.34 -2.84
C PRO A 207 -14.91 -14.66 -3.48
N ASP A 208 -15.13 -13.38 -3.16
CA ASP A 208 -16.27 -12.59 -3.67
C ASP A 208 -15.88 -11.76 -4.91
N GLY A 209 -14.59 -11.64 -5.22
CA GLY A 209 -14.08 -10.86 -6.35
C GLY A 209 -14.29 -9.35 -6.23
N THR A 210 -14.53 -8.86 -5.03
CA THR A 210 -14.83 -7.44 -4.75
C THR A 210 -13.61 -6.64 -4.31
N GLY A 211 -12.52 -7.33 -3.94
CA GLY A 211 -11.35 -6.77 -3.31
C GLY A 211 -11.47 -6.60 -1.79
N ALA A 212 -12.65 -6.86 -1.21
CA ALA A 212 -12.91 -6.69 0.21
C ALA A 212 -13.17 -8.01 0.95
N GLY A 213 -13.27 -9.14 0.23
CA GLY A 213 -13.51 -10.45 0.82
C GLY A 213 -12.26 -11.09 1.41
N GLY A 214 -12.47 -12.06 2.31
CA GLY A 214 -11.39 -12.77 2.98
C GLY A 214 -11.83 -14.10 3.57
N PRO A 215 -10.91 -14.85 4.21
CA PRO A 215 -11.16 -16.19 4.73
C PRO A 215 -11.91 -16.16 6.08
N GLY A 216 -12.09 -14.99 6.69
CA GLY A 216 -12.67 -14.80 8.03
C GLY A 216 -11.64 -14.89 9.15
N PHE A 217 -10.36 -14.91 8.81
CA PHE A 217 -9.25 -14.77 9.76
C PHE A 217 -8.16 -13.87 9.20
N GLN A 218 -7.36 -13.30 10.10
CA GLN A 218 -6.18 -12.50 9.76
C GLN A 218 -4.94 -13.04 10.49
N PHE A 219 -3.76 -12.74 9.94
CA PHE A 219 -2.49 -13.12 10.53
C PHE A 219 -1.40 -12.07 10.26
N ALA A 220 -0.36 -12.13 11.11
CA ALA A 220 0.71 -11.15 11.12
C ALA A 220 1.55 -11.16 9.83
N ASN A 221 2.15 -10.01 9.53
CA ASN A 221 3.15 -9.91 8.49
C ASN A 221 4.39 -10.73 8.85
N GLU A 222 5.06 -11.22 7.81
CA GLU A 222 6.36 -11.90 7.89
C GLU A 222 7.38 -11.14 7.02
N LEU A 223 8.43 -11.79 6.51
CA LEU A 223 9.45 -11.17 5.68
C LEU A 223 8.84 -10.45 4.45
N PRO A 224 9.28 -9.23 4.06
CA PRO A 224 10.39 -8.48 4.67
C PRO A 224 9.97 -7.59 5.84
N THR A 225 8.69 -7.46 6.13
CA THR A 225 8.14 -6.49 7.08
C THR A 225 8.67 -6.69 8.49
N ASP A 226 8.69 -7.92 8.99
CA ASP A 226 9.13 -8.24 10.34
C ASP A 226 10.63 -7.93 10.54
N GLU A 227 11.48 -8.28 9.58
CA GLU A 227 12.91 -7.96 9.66
C GLU A 227 13.17 -6.47 9.45
N ALA A 228 12.45 -5.83 8.54
CA ALA A 228 12.58 -4.38 8.31
C ALA A 228 12.17 -3.57 9.53
N LEU A 229 11.08 -3.93 10.22
CA LEU A 229 10.67 -3.29 11.48
C LEU A 229 11.71 -3.48 12.58
N ASN A 230 12.29 -4.67 12.69
CA ASN A 230 13.34 -4.96 13.66
C ASN A 230 14.69 -4.29 13.33
N GLY A 231 14.92 -3.96 12.07
CA GLY A 231 16.12 -3.29 11.59
C GLY A 231 16.13 -1.77 11.77
N ILE A 232 14.98 -1.17 12.09
CA ILE A 232 14.91 0.27 12.32
C ILE A 232 15.63 0.62 13.62
N ASP A 233 16.72 1.40 13.51
CA ASP A 233 17.42 1.96 14.67
C ASP A 233 16.54 3.02 15.33
N THR A 234 16.12 2.76 16.56
CA THR A 234 15.36 3.70 17.38
C THR A 234 16.24 4.53 18.31
N GLU A 235 17.58 4.27 18.35
CA GLU A 235 18.51 5.10 19.12
C GLU A 235 18.62 6.48 18.48
N GLY A 236 18.27 7.50 19.22
CA GLY A 236 18.28 8.89 18.73
C GLY A 236 16.96 9.38 18.13
N MET A 237 15.93 8.55 18.07
CA MET A 237 14.59 9.01 17.81
C MET A 237 14.04 9.74 19.03
N ASP A 238 13.43 10.90 18.79
CA ASP A 238 12.77 11.71 19.85
C ASP A 238 11.38 11.09 20.17
N LEU A 239 11.39 9.80 20.56
CA LEU A 239 10.18 9.11 20.99
C LEU A 239 9.94 9.40 22.47
N PRO A 240 8.69 9.64 22.90
CA PRO A 240 8.36 9.78 24.33
C PRO A 240 8.83 8.57 25.13
N GLU A 241 9.42 8.79 26.32
CA GLU A 241 9.91 7.71 27.20
C GLU A 241 8.78 6.75 27.65
N ASP A 242 7.53 7.22 27.64
CA ASP A 242 6.33 6.49 28.03
C ASP A 242 5.45 6.06 26.84
N ILE A 243 6.02 6.04 25.62
CA ILE A 243 5.28 5.57 24.44
C ILE A 243 4.91 4.08 24.62
N ASP A 244 3.63 3.75 24.45
CA ASP A 244 3.19 2.36 24.44
C ASP A 244 3.65 1.61 23.17
N GLU A 245 3.73 0.29 23.25
CA GLU A 245 4.24 -0.54 22.14
C GLU A 245 3.41 -0.42 20.86
N GLU A 246 2.10 -0.20 20.98
CA GLU A 246 1.22 -0.03 19.82
C GLU A 246 1.55 1.27 19.08
N SER A 247 1.67 2.38 19.79
CA SER A 247 2.05 3.69 19.22
C SER A 247 3.45 3.67 18.64
N LYS A 248 4.39 2.94 19.28
CA LYS A 248 5.74 2.72 18.75
C LYS A 248 5.70 1.95 17.44
N GLN A 249 4.98 0.83 17.38
CA GLN A 249 4.81 0.05 16.17
C GLN A 249 4.20 0.86 15.03
N GLN A 250 3.17 1.65 15.30
CA GLN A 250 2.57 2.54 14.30
C GLN A 250 3.58 3.56 13.75
N THR A 251 4.44 4.10 14.63
CA THR A 251 5.50 5.04 14.19
C THR A 251 6.52 4.35 13.28
N LEU A 252 6.97 3.14 13.64
CA LEU A 252 7.90 2.36 12.82
C LEU A 252 7.28 1.98 11.47
N GLN A 253 6.01 1.61 11.44
CA GLN A 253 5.27 1.32 10.21
C GLN A 253 5.18 2.55 9.29
N MET A 254 4.90 3.74 9.84
CA MET A 254 4.91 4.98 9.06
C MET A 254 6.30 5.29 8.48
N MET A 255 7.36 4.95 9.19
CA MET A 255 8.73 5.10 8.66
C MET A 255 8.99 4.16 7.49
N LEU A 256 8.59 2.89 7.60
CA LEU A 256 8.70 1.91 6.51
C LEU A 256 7.86 2.31 5.29
N GLN A 257 6.71 2.93 5.51
CA GLN A 257 5.85 3.39 4.41
C GLN A 257 6.53 4.43 3.51
N ASN A 258 7.50 5.16 4.05
CA ASN A 258 8.30 6.14 3.31
C ASN A 258 9.63 5.58 2.77
N GLN A 259 9.84 4.28 2.85
CA GLN A 259 11.04 3.59 2.35
C GLN A 259 10.64 2.51 1.34
N PRO A 260 10.18 2.88 0.13
CA PRO A 260 9.75 1.89 -0.85
C PRO A 260 10.92 1.01 -1.28
N GLY A 261 10.64 -0.27 -1.41
CA GLY A 261 11.51 -1.27 -1.99
C GLY A 261 10.92 -1.84 -3.30
N ARG A 262 11.75 -2.47 -4.08
CA ARG A 262 11.33 -3.11 -5.32
C ARG A 262 10.96 -4.57 -5.08
N TYR A 263 9.73 -4.92 -5.38
CA TYR A 263 9.26 -6.29 -5.54
C TYR A 263 9.57 -6.71 -6.97
N ASP A 264 10.62 -7.51 -7.15
CA ASP A 264 11.08 -7.94 -8.47
C ASP A 264 10.01 -8.76 -9.20
N ARG A 265 10.01 -8.69 -10.54
CA ARG A 265 9.19 -9.55 -11.39
C ARG A 265 9.31 -11.01 -10.95
N GLY A 266 8.20 -11.70 -10.82
CA GLY A 266 8.11 -13.09 -10.38
C GLY A 266 7.83 -13.24 -8.89
N THR A 267 7.98 -12.22 -8.06
CA THR A 267 7.67 -12.32 -6.62
C THR A 267 6.17 -12.40 -6.36
N ILE A 268 5.83 -13.11 -5.29
CA ILE A 268 4.45 -13.24 -4.79
C ILE A 268 4.39 -12.63 -3.39
N ALA A 269 3.42 -11.75 -3.14
CA ALA A 269 3.25 -11.15 -1.83
C ALA A 269 1.77 -11.07 -1.41
N MET A 270 1.55 -10.99 -0.09
CA MET A 270 0.20 -10.84 0.47
C MET A 270 -0.32 -9.43 0.28
N ALA A 271 -1.55 -9.32 -0.17
CA ALA A 271 -2.31 -8.09 -0.07
C ALA A 271 -2.93 -7.98 1.33
N ASN A 272 -2.89 -6.79 1.92
CA ASN A 272 -3.44 -6.53 3.24
C ASN A 272 -4.08 -5.13 3.33
N ALA A 273 -4.83 -4.88 4.38
CA ALA A 273 -5.45 -3.58 4.69
C ALA A 273 -4.64 -2.78 5.74
N GLY A 274 -3.39 -3.13 5.93
CA GLY A 274 -2.45 -2.61 6.92
C GLY A 274 -1.62 -3.74 7.50
N VAL A 275 -0.63 -3.40 8.31
CA VAL A 275 0.26 -4.40 8.92
C VAL A 275 -0.55 -5.36 9.80
N ASP A 276 -0.21 -6.65 9.73
CA ASP A 276 -0.83 -7.75 10.47
C ASP A 276 -2.31 -8.05 10.13
N THR A 277 -2.74 -7.62 8.94
CA THR A 277 -4.09 -7.91 8.41
C THR A 277 -4.07 -8.80 7.18
N ASN A 278 -3.06 -9.68 7.03
CA ASN A 278 -3.03 -10.64 5.95
C ASN A 278 -4.20 -11.63 6.08
N GLY A 279 -4.83 -11.95 4.95
CA GLY A 279 -5.94 -12.90 4.87
C GLY A 279 -5.70 -13.95 3.79
N SER A 280 -6.52 -13.92 2.73
CA SER A 280 -6.38 -14.82 1.57
C SER A 280 -5.93 -14.12 0.30
N GLN A 281 -5.96 -12.79 0.26
CA GLN A 281 -5.63 -12.04 -0.94
C GLN A 281 -4.12 -11.92 -1.12
N PHE A 282 -3.67 -12.14 -2.33
CA PHE A 282 -2.26 -12.03 -2.73
C PHE A 282 -2.13 -11.36 -4.09
N PHE A 283 -0.94 -10.87 -4.40
CA PHE A 283 -0.63 -10.33 -5.70
C PHE A 283 0.61 -10.99 -6.32
N LEU A 284 0.55 -11.09 -7.63
CA LEU A 284 1.54 -11.72 -8.49
C LEU A 284 2.24 -10.61 -9.29
N ASN A 285 3.52 -10.36 -9.03
CA ASN A 285 4.29 -9.34 -9.72
C ASN A 285 4.71 -9.85 -11.10
N TYR A 286 4.02 -9.44 -12.16
CA TYR A 286 4.41 -9.75 -13.54
C TYR A 286 5.45 -8.76 -14.12
N GLY A 287 5.76 -7.70 -13.40
CA GLY A 287 6.84 -6.75 -13.63
C GLY A 287 7.32 -6.20 -12.30
N ASP A 288 8.45 -5.48 -12.31
CA ASP A 288 8.98 -4.85 -11.12
C ASP A 288 7.97 -3.84 -10.58
N SER A 289 7.71 -3.94 -9.27
CA SER A 289 6.75 -3.08 -8.56
C SER A 289 7.43 -2.41 -7.37
N VAL A 290 7.20 -1.11 -7.18
CA VAL A 290 7.83 -0.32 -6.11
C VAL A 290 6.80 -0.03 -5.06
N LEU A 291 6.95 -0.68 -3.90
CA LEU A 291 6.02 -0.63 -2.79
C LEU A 291 6.78 -0.57 -1.45
N PRO A 292 6.19 0.01 -0.40
CA PRO A 292 6.74 -0.15 0.95
C PRO A 292 6.91 -1.63 1.31
N PRO A 293 7.92 -2.01 2.11
CA PRO A 293 8.14 -3.40 2.54
C PRO A 293 7.12 -3.84 3.62
N LEU A 294 5.85 -3.51 3.40
CA LEU A 294 4.70 -3.80 4.29
C LEU A 294 3.85 -4.97 3.78
N TYR A 295 4.29 -5.63 2.70
CA TYR A 295 3.60 -6.75 2.08
C TYR A 295 4.47 -8.00 2.19
N THR A 296 3.97 -9.02 2.89
CA THR A 296 4.70 -10.26 3.12
C THR A 296 5.02 -10.97 1.81
N TYR A 297 6.31 -11.08 1.48
CA TYR A 297 6.80 -11.94 0.41
C TYR A 297 6.71 -13.40 0.86
N PHE A 298 6.21 -14.28 0.01
CA PHE A 298 6.10 -15.70 0.40
C PHE A 298 6.40 -16.69 -0.73
N GLY A 299 6.87 -16.25 -1.89
CA GLY A 299 7.23 -17.18 -2.96
C GLY A 299 7.53 -16.51 -4.30
N GLN A 300 7.70 -17.39 -5.31
CA GLN A 300 8.02 -17.04 -6.69
C GLN A 300 7.02 -17.68 -7.64
N ILE A 301 6.78 -17.02 -8.77
CA ILE A 301 5.97 -17.50 -9.87
C ILE A 301 6.89 -18.28 -10.82
N ASP A 302 6.45 -19.43 -11.28
CA ASP A 302 7.19 -20.22 -12.26
C ASP A 302 7.18 -19.58 -13.67
N ASP A 303 8.03 -20.07 -14.56
CA ASP A 303 8.17 -19.54 -15.92
C ASP A 303 6.84 -19.60 -16.71
N ALA A 304 6.07 -20.67 -16.55
CA ALA A 304 4.78 -20.85 -17.24
C ALA A 304 3.73 -19.87 -16.72
N GLY A 305 3.75 -19.60 -15.40
CA GLY A 305 2.93 -18.58 -14.76
C GLY A 305 3.26 -17.19 -15.24
N LEU A 306 4.54 -16.86 -15.35
CA LEU A 306 4.98 -15.57 -15.89
C LEU A 306 4.53 -15.36 -17.34
N GLU A 307 4.62 -16.40 -18.19
CA GLU A 307 4.09 -16.33 -19.56
C GLU A 307 2.57 -16.13 -19.60
N THR A 308 1.84 -16.73 -18.64
CA THR A 308 0.39 -16.55 -18.50
C THR A 308 0.07 -15.12 -18.09
N LEU A 309 0.78 -14.59 -17.10
CA LEU A 309 0.60 -13.22 -16.59
C LEU A 309 0.92 -12.16 -17.66
N ASP A 310 1.97 -12.36 -18.48
CA ASP A 310 2.28 -11.46 -19.59
C ASP A 310 1.11 -11.38 -20.57
N LYS A 311 0.52 -12.50 -20.94
CA LYS A 311 -0.67 -12.55 -21.82
C LYS A 311 -1.89 -11.86 -21.23
N ILE A 312 -2.07 -11.94 -19.91
CA ILE A 312 -3.13 -11.21 -19.20
C ILE A 312 -2.86 -9.71 -19.24
N ALA A 313 -1.63 -9.31 -18.94
CA ALA A 313 -1.21 -7.91 -18.91
C ALA A 313 -1.27 -7.24 -20.29
N GLU A 314 -0.94 -7.97 -21.39
CA GLU A 314 -1.07 -7.48 -22.77
C GLU A 314 -2.50 -7.09 -23.13
N LYS A 315 -3.52 -7.71 -22.51
CA LYS A 315 -4.93 -7.38 -22.75
C LYS A 315 -5.35 -6.13 -22.00
N GLY A 316 -4.61 -5.76 -20.98
CA GLY A 316 -4.82 -4.55 -20.17
C GLY A 316 -5.96 -4.64 -19.18
N VAL A 317 -6.36 -3.49 -18.68
CA VAL A 317 -7.42 -3.26 -17.71
C VAL A 317 -8.71 -2.89 -18.41
N GLU A 318 -9.85 -3.25 -17.84
CA GLU A 318 -11.18 -2.88 -18.35
C GLU A 318 -11.29 -1.35 -18.51
N GLY A 319 -11.84 -0.91 -19.62
CA GLY A 319 -11.97 0.52 -19.93
C GLY A 319 -10.70 1.22 -20.38
N GLY A 320 -9.54 0.53 -20.43
CA GLY A 320 -8.25 1.10 -20.83
C GLY A 320 -7.56 1.89 -19.72
N GLU A 321 -8.01 1.74 -18.48
CA GLU A 321 -7.39 2.30 -17.28
C GLU A 321 -6.06 1.58 -16.95
N THR A 322 -5.31 2.09 -15.99
CA THR A 322 -4.06 1.47 -15.51
C THR A 322 -4.24 0.65 -14.23
N ASP A 323 -5.40 0.69 -13.62
CA ASP A 323 -5.76 -0.01 -12.38
C ASP A 323 -7.25 -0.35 -12.38
N GLY A 324 -7.61 -1.60 -12.22
CA GLY A 324 -9.00 -2.07 -12.22
C GLY A 324 -9.11 -3.55 -12.54
N ALA A 325 -10.31 -3.99 -12.92
CA ALA A 325 -10.51 -5.37 -13.34
C ALA A 325 -9.73 -5.68 -14.63
N PRO A 326 -9.15 -6.89 -14.79
CA PRO A 326 -8.58 -7.30 -16.08
C PRO A 326 -9.62 -7.15 -17.22
N ALA A 327 -9.18 -6.66 -18.40
CA ALA A 327 -10.05 -6.49 -19.57
C ALA A 327 -10.73 -7.80 -20.00
N GLU A 328 -10.06 -8.92 -19.80
CA GLU A 328 -10.65 -10.27 -19.87
C GLU A 328 -10.62 -10.90 -18.49
N GLU A 329 -11.75 -11.40 -18.02
CA GLU A 329 -11.85 -12.08 -16.71
C GLU A 329 -10.75 -13.14 -16.54
N VAL A 330 -10.06 -13.09 -15.40
CA VAL A 330 -9.12 -14.11 -14.96
C VAL A 330 -9.74 -14.90 -13.83
N ARG A 331 -10.15 -16.14 -14.14
CA ARG A 331 -10.83 -17.03 -13.19
C ARG A 331 -9.94 -18.21 -12.84
N ILE A 332 -9.73 -18.42 -11.56
CA ILE A 332 -9.06 -19.62 -11.00
C ILE A 332 -10.14 -20.73 -10.98
N LYS A 333 -10.02 -21.71 -11.88
CA LYS A 333 -10.92 -22.88 -11.90
C LYS A 333 -10.65 -23.83 -10.74
N SER A 334 -9.37 -23.98 -10.40
CA SER A 334 -8.93 -24.75 -9.23
C SER A 334 -7.54 -24.36 -8.79
N ALA A 335 -7.26 -24.48 -7.49
CA ALA A 335 -5.94 -24.40 -6.89
C ALA A 335 -5.53 -25.76 -6.33
N LYS A 336 -4.30 -26.21 -6.60
CA LYS A 336 -3.83 -27.55 -6.18
C LYS A 336 -2.46 -27.45 -5.55
N VAL A 337 -2.34 -28.02 -4.37
CA VAL A 337 -1.06 -28.28 -3.70
C VAL A 337 -0.40 -29.50 -4.35
N GLN A 338 0.91 -29.39 -4.70
CA GLN A 338 1.68 -30.46 -5.36
C GLN A 338 2.77 -31.03 -4.45
#